data_418b17dbabafbc023be58eff1e33db14
#
_entry.id   418b17dbabafbc023be58eff1e33db14
#
_cell.length_a   1.000
_cell.length_b   1.000
_cell.length_c   1.000
_cell.angle_alpha   90.00
_cell.angle_beta   90.00
_cell.angle_gamma   90.00
#
_symmetry.space_group_name_H-M   'P 1'
#
loop_
_entity.id
_entity.type
_entity.pdbx_description
1 polymer ?
#
loop_
_entity_poly.entity_id
_entity_poly.type
_entity_poly.pdbx_seq_one_letter_code
_entity_poly.pdbx_strand_id
1 'polypeptide(L)'
;MKPGRKGKKKRQTVWLVLGLAGVLGLIAWVFIGGGGQQLTASGAKLVHTMDPSYFSKDAKARAAYQAAEDIPEVLAELPCFCGCMTAMGHESNLFCFRDEHGSGCNICEDIALEARDLHAKGFSIDRIKQAVREKFGH
;
A
#
# COMPACT_ATOMS: atom_id res chain seq x y z
N MET A 1 -19.85 41.57 53.56
CA MET A 1 -19.26 40.22 53.32
C MET A 1 -19.15 40.02 51.81
N LYS A 2 -17.92 39.91 51.25
CA LYS A 2 -17.71 39.68 49.81
C LYS A 2 -17.66 38.17 49.55
N PRO A 3 -18.45 37.57 48.63
CA PRO A 3 -18.38 36.16 48.35
C PRO A 3 -17.12 35.77 47.59
N GLY A 4 -16.55 34.67 48.02
CA GLY A 4 -15.16 34.28 47.72
C GLY A 4 -14.86 33.93 46.24
N ARG A 5 -13.73 34.42 45.85
CA ARG A 5 -13.06 34.31 44.53
C ARG A 5 -12.59 32.89 44.15
N LYS A 6 -12.88 31.84 44.97
CA LYS A 6 -12.36 30.49 44.80
C LYS A 6 -13.09 29.61 43.74
N GLY A 7 -14.35 29.93 43.40
CA GLY A 7 -15.15 29.13 42.47
C GLY A 7 -14.82 29.34 40.98
N LYS A 8 -14.38 30.55 40.61
CA LYS A 8 -14.06 30.88 39.19
C LYS A 8 -12.80 30.21 38.68
N LYS A 9 -11.73 30.10 39.51
CA LYS A 9 -10.50 29.43 39.13
C LYS A 9 -10.68 27.93 38.83
N LYS A 10 -11.44 27.21 39.65
CA LYS A 10 -11.71 25.78 39.48
C LYS A 10 -12.45 25.48 38.17
N ARG A 11 -13.43 26.32 37.82
CA ARG A 11 -14.20 26.18 36.57
C ARG A 11 -13.30 26.46 35.33
N GLN A 12 -12.45 27.48 35.37
CA GLN A 12 -11.52 27.78 34.27
C GLN A 12 -10.52 26.64 34.04
N THR A 13 -9.97 26.06 35.10
CA THR A 13 -9.02 24.94 34.99
C THR A 13 -9.69 23.70 34.37
N VAL A 14 -10.94 23.40 34.75
CA VAL A 14 -11.70 22.28 34.18
C VAL A 14 -11.93 22.46 32.68
N TRP A 15 -12.32 23.65 32.23
CA TRP A 15 -12.52 23.94 30.80
C TRP A 15 -11.22 23.91 30.00
N LEU A 16 -10.09 24.33 30.58
CA LEU A 16 -8.79 24.23 29.94
C LEU A 16 -8.33 22.76 29.79
N VAL A 17 -8.54 21.93 30.80
CA VAL A 17 -8.17 20.51 30.73
C VAL A 17 -9.04 19.75 29.73
N LEU A 18 -10.35 20.03 29.69
CA LEU A 18 -11.27 19.44 28.71
C LEU A 18 -10.96 19.88 27.28
N GLY A 19 -10.61 21.16 27.09
CA GLY A 19 -10.17 21.69 25.80
C GLY A 19 -8.87 21.03 25.32
N LEU A 20 -7.87 20.88 26.19
CA LEU A 20 -6.60 20.24 25.87
C LEU A 20 -6.77 18.77 25.55
N ALA A 21 -7.62 18.05 26.30
CA ALA A 21 -7.93 16.65 26.03
C ALA A 21 -8.66 16.46 24.67
N GLY A 22 -9.56 17.39 24.32
CA GLY A 22 -10.24 17.41 23.02
C GLY A 22 -9.28 17.63 21.85
N VAL A 23 -8.34 18.57 22.00
CA VAL A 23 -7.31 18.84 20.97
C VAL A 23 -6.36 17.65 20.80
N LEU A 24 -5.90 17.05 21.90
CA LEU A 24 -5.05 15.86 21.86
C LEU A 24 -5.79 14.65 21.26
N GLY A 25 -7.10 14.48 21.54
CA GLY A 25 -7.93 13.46 20.93
C GLY A 25 -8.10 13.65 19.42
N LEU A 26 -8.29 14.89 18.96
CA LEU A 26 -8.36 15.24 17.54
C LEU A 26 -7.03 14.98 16.81
N ILE A 27 -5.92 15.35 17.44
CA ILE A 27 -4.58 15.10 16.89
C ILE A 27 -4.32 13.59 16.81
N ALA A 28 -4.63 12.83 17.85
CA ALA A 28 -4.50 11.38 17.84
C ALA A 28 -5.38 10.73 16.76
N TRP A 29 -6.61 11.23 16.56
CA TRP A 29 -7.53 10.72 15.53
C TRP A 29 -7.01 11.00 14.12
N VAL A 30 -6.40 12.17 13.87
CA VAL A 30 -5.78 12.51 12.57
C VAL A 30 -4.55 11.63 12.30
N PHE A 31 -3.75 11.31 13.33
CA PHE A 31 -2.55 10.47 13.15
C PHE A 31 -2.84 8.97 13.14
N ILE A 32 -3.93 8.49 13.74
CA ILE A 32 -4.27 7.07 13.85
C ILE A 32 -5.39 6.69 12.85
N GLY A 33 -6.28 7.61 12.48
CA GLY A 33 -7.45 7.37 11.63
C GLY A 33 -7.31 7.85 10.19
N GLY A 34 -6.23 8.54 9.84
CA GLY A 34 -5.94 8.88 8.45
C GLY A 34 -5.48 7.62 7.74
N GLY A 35 -6.30 7.05 6.85
CA GLY A 35 -5.90 6.00 5.91
C GLY A 35 -4.80 6.54 4.99
N GLY A 36 -3.59 6.69 5.53
CA GLY A 36 -2.41 7.12 4.80
C GLY A 36 -2.13 6.09 3.71
N GLN A 37 -2.04 6.53 2.47
CA GLN A 37 -1.61 5.71 1.36
C GLN A 37 -0.21 5.19 1.68
N GLN A 38 -0.07 3.87 1.82
CA GLN A 38 1.22 3.26 2.06
C GLN A 38 2.08 3.43 0.80
N LEU A 39 3.28 3.96 0.96
CA LEU A 39 4.25 4.14 -0.09
C LEU A 39 5.50 3.33 0.22
N THR A 40 6.21 2.90 -0.83
CA THR A 40 7.55 2.32 -0.70
C THR A 40 8.56 3.39 -0.28
N ALA A 41 9.79 2.99 0.04
CA ALA A 41 10.88 3.92 0.36
C ALA A 41 11.21 4.89 -0.81
N SER A 42 10.92 4.51 -2.05
CA SER A 42 11.09 5.34 -3.26
C SER A 42 9.83 6.15 -3.62
N GLY A 43 8.74 6.02 -2.85
CA GLY A 43 7.49 6.75 -3.05
C GLY A 43 6.48 6.06 -3.97
N ALA A 44 6.71 4.81 -4.39
CA ALA A 44 5.73 4.05 -5.15
C ALA A 44 4.54 3.64 -4.26
N LYS A 45 3.35 3.64 -4.85
CA LYS A 45 2.10 3.41 -4.14
C LYS A 45 1.86 1.93 -3.88
N LEU A 46 1.68 1.57 -2.62
CA LEU A 46 1.20 0.25 -2.22
C LEU A 46 -0.32 0.20 -2.26
N VAL A 47 -0.84 -0.91 -2.78
CA VAL A 47 -2.28 -1.18 -2.86
C VAL A 47 -2.57 -2.54 -2.24
N HIS A 48 -3.79 -2.70 -1.73
CA HIS A 48 -4.26 -4.01 -1.27
C HIS A 48 -4.47 -4.94 -2.47
N THR A 49 -3.96 -6.17 -2.37
CA THR A 49 -4.10 -7.20 -3.39
C THR A 49 -5.24 -8.15 -3.05
N MET A 50 -5.79 -8.81 -4.06
CA MET A 50 -6.81 -9.82 -3.90
C MET A 50 -6.21 -11.12 -3.35
N ASP A 51 -6.90 -11.78 -2.44
CA ASP A 51 -6.43 -13.01 -1.79
C ASP A 51 -6.18 -14.14 -2.83
N PRO A 52 -4.97 -14.75 -2.83
CA PRO A 52 -4.61 -15.82 -3.77
C PRO A 52 -5.54 -17.04 -3.75
N SER A 53 -6.25 -17.28 -2.65
CA SER A 53 -7.18 -18.43 -2.50
C SER A 53 -8.36 -18.39 -3.47
N TYR A 54 -8.73 -17.20 -3.97
CA TYR A 54 -9.74 -17.05 -5.02
C TYR A 54 -9.36 -17.80 -6.32
N PHE A 55 -8.07 -17.98 -6.57
CA PHE A 55 -7.54 -18.63 -7.77
C PHE A 55 -7.18 -20.10 -7.53
N SER A 56 -7.96 -20.83 -6.73
CA SER A 56 -7.69 -22.22 -6.34
C SER A 56 -7.61 -23.20 -7.53
N LYS A 57 -8.26 -22.88 -8.66
CA LYS A 57 -8.28 -23.68 -9.90
C LYS A 57 -7.22 -23.24 -10.91
N ASP A 58 -6.58 -22.10 -10.70
CA ASP A 58 -5.52 -21.57 -11.55
C ASP A 58 -4.22 -21.43 -10.73
N ALA A 59 -3.35 -22.40 -10.87
CA ALA A 59 -2.10 -22.45 -10.10
C ALA A 59 -1.15 -21.30 -10.41
N LYS A 60 -1.15 -20.81 -11.67
CA LYS A 60 -0.29 -19.69 -12.07
C LYS A 60 -0.80 -18.36 -11.51
N ALA A 61 -2.08 -18.08 -11.70
CA ALA A 61 -2.71 -16.91 -11.12
C ALA A 61 -2.51 -16.89 -9.60
N ARG A 62 -2.84 -17.98 -8.91
CA ARG A 62 -2.63 -18.08 -7.46
C ARG A 62 -1.20 -17.78 -7.05
N ALA A 63 -0.20 -18.30 -7.76
CA ALA A 63 1.21 -18.07 -7.45
C ALA A 63 1.62 -16.60 -7.71
N ALA A 64 1.05 -15.95 -8.73
CA ALA A 64 1.31 -14.56 -9.05
C ALA A 64 0.67 -13.59 -8.02
N TYR A 65 -0.58 -13.88 -7.59
CA TYR A 65 -1.22 -13.13 -6.50
C TYR A 65 -0.51 -13.32 -5.16
N GLN A 66 -0.01 -14.54 -4.89
CA GLN A 66 0.84 -14.77 -3.72
C GLN A 66 2.14 -13.95 -3.80
N ALA A 67 2.77 -13.88 -4.96
CA ALA A 67 3.94 -13.02 -5.14
C ALA A 67 3.61 -11.54 -4.88
N ALA A 68 2.42 -11.08 -5.25
CA ALA A 68 1.98 -9.71 -4.99
C ALA A 68 1.74 -9.43 -3.49
N GLU A 69 1.34 -10.43 -2.71
CA GLU A 69 1.28 -10.33 -1.25
C GLU A 69 2.64 -10.40 -0.58
N ASP A 70 3.54 -11.27 -1.08
CA ASP A 70 4.84 -11.54 -0.46
C ASP A 70 5.85 -10.40 -0.68
N ILE A 71 5.79 -9.74 -1.85
CA ILE A 71 6.76 -8.70 -2.26
C ILE A 71 6.07 -7.46 -2.84
N PRO A 72 5.08 -6.87 -2.17
CA PRO A 72 4.31 -5.75 -2.71
C PRO A 72 5.19 -4.52 -3.02
N GLU A 73 6.23 -4.26 -2.22
CA GLU A 73 7.17 -3.14 -2.43
C GLU A 73 7.95 -3.30 -3.73
N VAL A 74 8.31 -4.53 -4.09
CA VAL A 74 9.01 -4.80 -5.35
C VAL A 74 8.07 -4.56 -6.52
N LEU A 75 6.86 -5.15 -6.50
CA LEU A 75 5.91 -5.02 -7.61
C LEU A 75 5.35 -3.60 -7.77
N ALA A 76 5.31 -2.81 -6.70
CA ALA A 76 4.96 -1.39 -6.75
C ALA A 76 5.98 -0.55 -7.56
N GLU A 77 7.22 -1.01 -7.65
CA GLU A 77 8.30 -0.36 -8.42
C GLU A 77 8.41 -0.85 -9.87
N LEU A 78 7.71 -1.93 -10.22
CA LEU A 78 7.81 -2.52 -11.54
C LEU A 78 6.75 -1.98 -12.49
N PRO A 79 7.11 -1.64 -13.74
CA PRO A 79 6.13 -1.30 -14.77
C PRO A 79 5.34 -2.54 -15.20
N CYS A 80 4.12 -2.33 -15.68
CA CYS A 80 3.34 -3.34 -16.38
C CYS A 80 3.42 -3.10 -17.90
N PHE A 81 3.78 -4.13 -18.66
CA PHE A 81 3.95 -4.05 -20.11
C PHE A 81 2.75 -4.55 -20.92
N CYS A 82 1.63 -4.85 -20.27
CA CYS A 82 0.40 -5.28 -20.96
C CYS A 82 -0.47 -4.14 -21.49
N GLY A 83 -0.06 -2.87 -21.31
CA GLY A 83 -0.84 -1.70 -21.68
C GLY A 83 -1.80 -1.17 -20.61
N CYS A 84 -1.96 -1.85 -19.48
CA CYS A 84 -2.88 -1.44 -18.41
C CYS A 84 -2.49 -0.08 -17.78
N MET A 85 -1.22 0.28 -17.79
CA MET A 85 -0.76 1.58 -17.31
C MET A 85 -1.42 2.73 -18.09
N THR A 86 -1.56 2.57 -19.39
CA THR A 86 -2.18 3.58 -20.26
C THR A 86 -3.71 3.44 -20.32
N ALA A 87 -4.21 2.21 -20.45
CA ALA A 87 -5.63 1.96 -20.68
C ALA A 87 -6.49 2.03 -19.41
N MET A 88 -5.92 1.66 -18.25
CA MET A 88 -6.65 1.52 -16.98
C MET A 88 -6.08 2.41 -15.86
N GLY A 89 -5.04 3.18 -16.13
CA GLY A 89 -4.40 4.05 -15.14
C GLY A 89 -3.66 3.30 -14.04
N HIS A 90 -3.18 2.10 -14.31
CA HIS A 90 -2.33 1.38 -13.36
C HIS A 90 -1.00 2.10 -13.19
N GLU A 91 -0.55 2.28 -11.96
CA GLU A 91 0.72 2.97 -11.66
C GLU A 91 1.91 1.99 -11.68
N SER A 92 1.64 0.69 -11.47
CA SER A 92 2.67 -0.35 -11.42
C SER A 92 2.09 -1.74 -11.71
N ASN A 93 2.96 -2.77 -11.75
CA ASN A 93 2.54 -4.17 -11.85
C ASN A 93 1.69 -4.61 -10.65
N LEU A 94 1.94 -4.08 -9.44
CA LEU A 94 1.16 -4.38 -8.24
C LEU A 94 -0.34 -4.05 -8.43
N PHE A 95 -0.67 -3.01 -9.19
CA PHE A 95 -2.05 -2.61 -9.46
C PHE A 95 -2.86 -3.67 -10.22
N CYS A 96 -2.20 -4.55 -10.98
CA CYS A 96 -2.87 -5.63 -11.69
C CYS A 96 -3.49 -6.68 -10.74
N PHE A 97 -3.03 -6.74 -9.50
CA PHE A 97 -3.43 -7.73 -8.49
C PHE A 97 -4.44 -7.20 -7.46
N ARG A 98 -4.98 -5.98 -7.65
CA ARG A 98 -6.02 -5.40 -6.78
C ARG A 98 -7.37 -6.12 -6.87
N ASP A 99 -7.63 -6.71 -8.01
CA ASP A 99 -8.84 -7.43 -8.37
C ASP A 99 -8.49 -8.61 -9.28
N GLU A 100 -9.46 -9.28 -9.88
CA GLU A 100 -9.24 -10.46 -10.72
C GLU A 100 -8.56 -10.17 -12.08
N HIS A 101 -8.33 -8.89 -12.42
CA HIS A 101 -7.77 -8.48 -13.71
C HIS A 101 -6.43 -9.13 -14.01
N GLY A 102 -5.56 -9.27 -13.00
CA GLY A 102 -4.23 -9.86 -13.14
C GLY A 102 -4.28 -11.31 -13.61
N SER A 103 -5.28 -12.08 -13.21
CA SER A 103 -5.43 -13.49 -13.60
C SER A 103 -5.78 -13.70 -15.08
N GLY A 104 -6.26 -12.67 -15.75
CA GLY A 104 -6.52 -12.68 -17.20
C GLY A 104 -5.32 -12.23 -18.04
N CYS A 105 -4.18 -11.91 -17.44
CA CYS A 105 -3.03 -11.30 -18.12
C CYS A 105 -1.73 -12.06 -17.84
N ASN A 106 -1.32 -12.94 -18.74
CA ASN A 106 -0.08 -13.70 -18.62
C ASN A 106 1.16 -12.81 -18.40
N ILE A 107 1.22 -11.62 -19.00
CA ILE A 107 2.36 -10.68 -18.86
C ILE A 107 2.44 -10.18 -17.41
N CYS A 108 1.31 -9.82 -16.79
CA CYS A 108 1.29 -9.36 -15.40
C CYS A 108 1.76 -10.46 -14.45
N GLU A 109 1.24 -11.69 -14.64
CA GLU A 109 1.62 -12.85 -13.84
C GLU A 109 3.09 -13.21 -14.01
N ASP A 110 3.60 -13.24 -15.24
CA ASP A 110 4.99 -13.59 -15.53
C ASP A 110 5.96 -12.56 -14.93
N ILE A 111 5.61 -11.27 -14.93
CA ILE A 111 6.39 -10.21 -14.26
C ILE A 111 6.45 -10.46 -12.76
N ALA A 112 5.31 -10.76 -12.12
CA ALA A 112 5.26 -10.98 -10.68
C ALA A 112 6.07 -12.21 -10.26
N LEU A 113 5.96 -13.31 -11.01
CA LEU A 113 6.70 -14.55 -10.75
C LEU A 113 8.21 -14.36 -10.97
N GLU A 114 8.63 -13.70 -12.06
CA GLU A 114 10.04 -13.37 -12.31
C GLU A 114 10.60 -12.47 -11.20
N ALA A 115 9.88 -11.45 -10.80
CA ALA A 115 10.28 -10.55 -9.73
C ALA A 115 10.46 -11.28 -8.40
N ARG A 116 9.53 -12.18 -8.05
CA ARG A 116 9.64 -13.02 -6.86
C ARG A 116 10.89 -13.90 -6.90
N ASP A 117 11.13 -14.56 -8.02
CA ASP A 117 12.27 -15.47 -8.16
C ASP A 117 13.61 -14.72 -8.09
N LEU A 118 13.70 -13.53 -8.67
CA LEU A 118 14.88 -12.67 -8.55
C LEU A 118 15.05 -12.10 -7.15
N HIS A 119 13.96 -11.70 -6.51
CA HIS A 119 13.99 -11.22 -5.13
C HIS A 119 14.47 -12.30 -4.16
N ALA A 120 13.98 -13.53 -4.30
CA ALA A 120 14.41 -14.68 -3.51
C ALA A 120 15.89 -15.02 -3.69
N LYS A 121 16.49 -14.69 -4.85
CA LYS A 121 17.93 -14.79 -5.13
C LYS A 121 18.74 -13.60 -4.57
N GLY A 122 18.10 -12.64 -3.90
CA GLY A 122 18.75 -11.49 -3.28
C GLY A 122 19.09 -10.34 -4.24
N PHE A 123 18.46 -10.29 -5.40
CA PHE A 123 18.64 -9.15 -6.30
C PHE A 123 17.99 -7.89 -5.72
N SER A 124 18.64 -6.74 -5.91
CA SER A 124 18.04 -5.44 -5.54
C SER A 124 16.87 -5.08 -6.46
N ILE A 125 15.96 -4.22 -5.98
CA ILE A 125 14.81 -3.77 -6.77
C ILE A 125 15.23 -3.17 -8.13
N ASP A 126 16.32 -2.38 -8.16
CA ASP A 126 16.81 -1.79 -9.41
C ASP A 126 17.26 -2.85 -10.42
N ARG A 127 17.93 -3.92 -9.95
CA ARG A 127 18.33 -5.04 -10.80
C ARG A 127 17.13 -5.83 -11.30
N ILE A 128 16.13 -6.04 -10.45
CA ILE A 128 14.86 -6.69 -10.83
C ILE A 128 14.13 -5.84 -11.87
N LYS A 129 14.05 -4.52 -11.66
CA LYS A 129 13.44 -3.56 -12.60
C LYS A 129 14.12 -3.59 -13.97
N GLN A 130 15.45 -3.67 -14.00
CA GLN A 130 16.20 -3.81 -15.23
C GLN A 130 15.89 -5.14 -15.95
N ALA A 131 15.97 -6.26 -15.25
CA ALA A 131 15.70 -7.59 -15.82
C ALA A 131 14.26 -7.70 -16.38
N VAL A 132 13.28 -7.17 -15.67
CA VAL A 132 11.88 -7.13 -16.11
C VAL A 132 11.71 -6.28 -17.38
N ARG A 133 12.38 -5.12 -17.45
CA ARG A 133 12.36 -4.29 -18.67
C ARG A 133 13.02 -4.98 -19.86
N GLU A 134 14.13 -5.64 -19.67
CA GLU A 134 14.84 -6.39 -20.72
C GLU A 134 14.01 -7.56 -21.24
N LYS A 135 13.28 -8.24 -20.36
CA LYS A 135 12.50 -9.44 -20.72
C LYS A 135 11.12 -9.13 -21.30
N PHE A 136 10.42 -8.11 -20.82
CA PHE A 136 9.02 -7.83 -21.13
C PHE A 136 8.78 -6.48 -21.84
N GLY A 137 9.77 -5.59 -21.93
CA GLY A 137 9.65 -4.22 -22.41
C GLY A 137 9.79 -4.06 -23.93
N HIS A 138 9.23 -4.94 -24.74
CA HIS A 138 9.29 -4.92 -26.22
C HIS A 138 8.22 -4.03 -26.83
#